data_5d69deb078f04f7143b1c3442b7157b4
#
_entry.id   5d69deb078f04f7143b1c3442b7157b4
#
_cell.length_a   1.000
_cell.length_b   1.000
_cell.length_c   1.000
_cell.angle_alpha   90.00
_cell.angle_beta   90.00
_cell.angle_gamma   90.00
#
_symmetry.space_group_name_H-M   'P 1'
#
loop_
_entity.id
_entity.type
_entity.pdbx_description
1 polymer ?
#
loop_
_entity_poly.entity_id
_entity_poly.type
_entity_poly.pdbx_seq_one_letter_code
_entity_poly.pdbx_strand_id
1 'polypeptide(L)'
;MARALLLVLVLALALAAAEHVRDFAVRENARAGALVGHLGDELPDAAPPYTIVPVPGSAVNDDLRIDPHTGEIRTKVPLDRENRDHYALVAIPASGDNIRVVIRVLDENDNAPAFPAPVMNVEFSENTPRDVKRKLNPARDRDLGAFNTQRYNIVAGNTDAAFRLSSHRERDGVLYLDLQINGFLDRETTDHYELVIEALDGGTPPLRGTMTVNITILDVNDNPPVFAESVYSASIAENATVGTPILKVSATDKDSGENGQIEYSINRRQSDKENMFRIDAETGEITVNKALDFETKELHELVVVARDKGAQTLETTAFVSIRVTDVNDNQPTIDVIFLSDDATPKISESAQLDEFVARISVHDPDSKTEYSNVNVTLSGGDGHFDLRTHDNIIYLVVVALPLDRESQSSYTLNVVATDKGSPPLHASRIISLRVTDVNDNSPVFTEMEYKASVPEAAAPGTPVVQVSATDVDEGENADIRYSLLPTAQSEWFTIDERSGLVTTRARVDCETNPAPRLTVLARDGGAPALSATASLVVTVLDVNDNEPIFDQSFYNVTVPENEAVGSCILK
;
A
#
# COMPACT_ATOMS: atom_id res chain seq x y z
N MET A 1 -36.43 61.55 30.75
CA MET A 1 -37.15 61.05 29.54
C MET A 1 -37.64 62.19 28.63
N ALA A 2 -38.29 63.25 29.12
CA ALA A 2 -38.83 64.36 28.26
C ALA A 2 -37.74 65.15 27.49
N ARG A 3 -36.55 65.42 28.11
CA ARG A 3 -35.41 66.04 27.41
C ARG A 3 -34.77 65.20 26.32
N ALA A 4 -34.68 63.86 26.51
CA ALA A 4 -34.14 62.98 25.52
C ALA A 4 -35.10 62.81 24.33
N LEU A 5 -36.41 62.75 24.57
CA LEU A 5 -37.43 62.71 23.52
C LEU A 5 -37.47 63.97 22.67
N LEU A 6 -37.33 65.13 23.33
CA LEU A 6 -37.29 66.45 22.66
C LEU A 6 -36.02 66.55 21.78
N LEU A 7 -34.88 66.06 22.27
CA LEU A 7 -33.61 66.05 21.51
C LEU A 7 -33.70 65.11 20.27
N VAL A 8 -34.32 63.97 20.41
CA VAL A 8 -34.55 63.04 19.31
C VAL A 8 -35.55 63.60 18.30
N LEU A 9 -36.58 64.27 18.75
CA LEU A 9 -37.57 64.90 17.88
C LEU A 9 -37.00 66.15 17.12
N VAL A 10 -36.17 66.92 17.78
CA VAL A 10 -35.41 68.05 17.16
C VAL A 10 -34.41 67.52 16.15
N LEU A 11 -33.72 66.35 16.45
CA LEU A 11 -32.77 65.72 15.54
C LEU A 11 -33.48 65.16 14.31
N ALA A 12 -34.66 64.53 14.49
CA ALA A 12 -35.47 63.98 13.38
C ALA A 12 -36.02 65.12 12.48
N LEU A 13 -36.41 66.22 13.06
CA LEU A 13 -36.87 67.37 12.31
C LEU A 13 -35.70 68.13 11.63
N ALA A 14 -34.53 68.24 12.29
CA ALA A 14 -33.36 68.83 11.69
C ALA A 14 -32.77 68.00 10.54
N LEU A 15 -32.80 66.63 10.63
CA LEU A 15 -32.38 65.78 9.57
C LEU A 15 -33.35 65.82 8.33
N ALA A 16 -34.64 66.11 8.55
CA ALA A 16 -35.60 66.21 7.47
C ALA A 16 -35.61 67.56 6.74
N ALA A 17 -34.98 68.61 7.35
CA ALA A 17 -34.94 69.96 6.83
C ALA A 17 -33.52 70.42 6.39
N ALA A 18 -32.58 69.51 6.23
CA ALA A 18 -31.25 69.85 5.76
C ALA A 18 -31.25 70.03 4.22
N GLU A 19 -31.22 71.28 3.76
CA GLU A 19 -31.10 71.61 2.34
C GLU A 19 -29.64 71.57 1.83
N HIS A 20 -28.68 71.79 2.74
CA HIS A 20 -27.27 71.83 2.39
C HIS A 20 -26.50 70.68 3.00
N VAL A 21 -25.67 70.00 2.18
CA VAL A 21 -24.75 68.99 2.63
C VAL A 21 -23.32 69.48 2.48
N ARG A 22 -22.54 69.43 3.56
CA ARG A 22 -21.11 69.75 3.52
C ARG A 22 -20.29 68.52 3.82
N ASP A 23 -19.43 68.17 2.88
CA ASP A 23 -18.46 67.07 3.01
C ASP A 23 -17.07 67.68 3.26
N PHE A 24 -16.50 67.33 4.39
CA PHE A 24 -15.11 67.71 4.73
C PHE A 24 -14.27 66.45 4.77
N ALA A 25 -12.98 66.62 4.59
CA ALA A 25 -12.03 65.53 4.71
C ALA A 25 -10.86 65.96 5.57
N VAL A 26 -10.43 65.10 6.46
CA VAL A 26 -9.26 65.34 7.32
C VAL A 26 -8.44 64.03 7.32
N ARG A 27 -7.14 64.16 7.24
CA ARG A 27 -6.27 63.00 7.37
C ARG A 27 -6.28 62.52 8.81
N GLU A 28 -6.28 61.24 9.00
CA GLU A 28 -5.98 60.69 10.32
C GLU A 28 -4.57 61.07 10.73
N ASN A 29 -4.22 60.84 11.98
CA ASN A 29 -2.94 61.26 12.54
C ASN A 29 -2.59 62.72 12.41
N ALA A 30 -3.49 63.52 11.83
CA ALA A 30 -3.32 64.99 11.84
C ALA A 30 -3.19 65.46 13.28
N ARG A 31 -2.22 66.31 13.53
CA ARG A 31 -1.98 66.88 14.89
C ARG A 31 -3.24 67.56 15.49
N ALA A 32 -3.38 67.46 16.79
CA ALA A 32 -4.43 68.17 17.49
C ALA A 32 -4.42 69.65 17.12
N GLY A 33 -5.60 70.25 16.86
CA GLY A 33 -5.78 71.57 16.38
C GLY A 33 -5.71 71.80 14.88
N ALA A 34 -5.55 70.70 14.10
CA ALA A 34 -5.60 70.78 12.63
C ALA A 34 -6.95 71.27 12.13
N LEU A 35 -6.92 72.16 11.18
CA LEU A 35 -8.11 72.71 10.54
C LEU A 35 -8.75 71.70 9.66
N VAL A 36 -10.04 71.39 9.83
CA VAL A 36 -10.86 70.54 9.02
C VAL A 36 -11.62 71.33 7.95
N GLY A 37 -12.17 72.44 8.33
CA GLY A 37 -12.92 73.36 7.43
C GLY A 37 -13.76 74.39 8.20
N HIS A 38 -14.57 75.06 7.43
CA HIS A 38 -15.50 76.09 7.98
C HIS A 38 -16.95 75.76 7.52
N LEU A 39 -17.89 75.86 8.44
CA LEU A 39 -19.31 75.53 8.18
C LEU A 39 -19.93 76.50 7.14
N GLY A 40 -19.57 77.77 7.18
CA GLY A 40 -20.12 78.75 6.28
C GLY A 40 -19.46 78.89 4.92
N ASP A 41 -18.39 78.16 4.63
CA ASP A 41 -17.74 78.20 3.32
C ASP A 41 -18.72 77.92 2.21
N GLU A 42 -18.76 78.73 1.15
CA GLU A 42 -19.64 78.61 -0.02
C GLU A 42 -21.16 78.66 0.30
N LEU A 43 -21.54 79.10 1.55
CA LEU A 43 -22.94 79.24 1.99
C LEU A 43 -23.18 80.64 2.51
N PRO A 44 -23.35 81.63 1.64
CA PRO A 44 -23.44 83.08 2.06
C PRO A 44 -24.64 83.37 2.96
N ASP A 45 -25.70 82.57 2.89
CA ASP A 45 -26.94 82.77 3.68
C ASP A 45 -26.87 82.06 5.05
N ALA A 46 -25.89 81.19 5.27
CA ALA A 46 -25.72 80.46 6.53
C ALA A 46 -24.87 81.23 7.55
N ALA A 47 -25.46 82.16 8.23
CA ALA A 47 -24.76 83.04 9.14
C ALA A 47 -24.57 82.44 10.55
N PRO A 48 -23.41 82.69 11.22
CA PRO A 48 -23.21 82.30 12.62
C PRO A 48 -24.06 83.20 13.56
N PRO A 49 -24.28 82.78 14.81
CA PRO A 49 -23.73 81.62 15.45
C PRO A 49 -24.43 80.35 15.06
N TYR A 50 -23.66 79.17 15.02
CA TYR A 50 -24.17 77.87 14.71
C TYR A 50 -24.54 77.11 15.99
N THR A 51 -25.69 76.48 16.00
CA THR A 51 -26.01 75.49 17.01
C THR A 51 -25.57 74.11 16.46
N ILE A 52 -24.63 73.47 17.13
CA ILE A 52 -24.04 72.19 16.68
C ILE A 52 -24.79 71.06 17.33
N VAL A 53 -25.36 70.15 16.51
CA VAL A 53 -26.08 68.96 16.94
C VAL A 53 -25.39 67.73 16.37
N PRO A 54 -24.56 67.04 17.17
CA PRO A 54 -23.93 65.83 16.73
C PRO A 54 -24.97 64.71 16.42
N VAL A 55 -24.74 63.97 15.39
CA VAL A 55 -25.54 62.71 15.13
C VAL A 55 -25.20 61.70 16.25
N PRO A 56 -26.20 61.05 16.84
CA PRO A 56 -25.96 60.06 17.88
C PRO A 56 -24.90 59.04 17.48
N GLY A 57 -23.93 58.81 18.33
CA GLY A 57 -22.83 57.86 18.08
C GLY A 57 -21.64 58.45 17.31
N SER A 58 -21.66 59.70 16.82
CA SER A 58 -20.59 60.30 16.01
C SER A 58 -19.40 60.89 16.82
N ALA A 59 -19.42 60.86 18.14
CA ALA A 59 -18.34 61.36 19.03
C ALA A 59 -17.74 62.73 18.63
N VAL A 60 -18.48 63.58 17.93
CA VAL A 60 -18.02 64.90 17.46
C VAL A 60 -17.47 65.76 18.60
N ASN A 61 -18.16 65.70 19.73
CA ASN A 61 -17.76 66.55 20.89
C ASN A 61 -16.49 66.05 21.58
N ASP A 62 -16.13 64.79 21.41
CA ASP A 62 -14.94 64.19 22.03
C ASP A 62 -13.70 64.47 21.18
N ASP A 63 -13.80 64.36 19.89
CA ASP A 63 -12.67 64.34 18.96
C ASP A 63 -12.50 65.64 18.17
N LEU A 64 -13.59 66.40 18.02
CA LEU A 64 -13.59 67.64 17.24
C LEU A 64 -13.95 68.90 18.12
N ARG A 65 -13.38 69.99 17.74
CA ARG A 65 -13.75 71.32 18.27
C ARG A 65 -14.38 72.13 17.14
N ILE A 66 -15.58 72.55 17.36
CA ILE A 66 -16.29 73.42 16.41
C ILE A 66 -16.57 74.75 17.14
N ASP A 67 -16.09 75.85 16.57
CA ASP A 67 -16.38 77.17 17.09
C ASP A 67 -17.75 77.60 16.57
N PRO A 68 -18.75 77.78 17.44
CA PRO A 68 -20.08 78.17 17.02
C PRO A 68 -20.16 79.60 16.45
N HIS A 69 -19.18 80.45 16.71
CA HIS A 69 -19.17 81.84 16.24
C HIS A 69 -18.47 82.02 14.90
N THR A 70 -17.46 81.21 14.64
CA THR A 70 -16.70 81.31 13.39
C THR A 70 -17.09 80.19 12.42
N GLY A 71 -17.67 79.06 12.90
CA GLY A 71 -17.93 77.88 12.11
C GLY A 71 -16.70 77.09 11.84
N GLU A 72 -15.56 77.41 12.46
CA GLU A 72 -14.30 76.71 12.26
C GLU A 72 -14.33 75.32 12.94
N ILE A 73 -13.97 74.27 12.19
CA ILE A 73 -13.89 72.90 12.66
C ILE A 73 -12.41 72.49 12.77
N ARG A 74 -11.99 72.12 13.99
CA ARG A 74 -10.62 71.65 14.24
C ARG A 74 -10.63 70.30 14.98
N THR A 75 -9.59 69.53 14.79
CA THR A 75 -9.36 68.30 15.58
C THR A 75 -8.99 68.63 17.01
N LYS A 76 -9.50 67.91 18.02
CA LYS A 76 -9.05 68.00 19.43
C LYS A 76 -7.93 67.04 19.72
N VAL A 77 -7.97 65.88 19.07
CA VAL A 77 -7.03 64.74 19.17
C VAL A 77 -6.62 64.33 17.78
N PRO A 78 -5.50 63.62 17.60
CA PRO A 78 -5.26 62.90 16.37
C PRO A 78 -6.41 61.95 16.13
N LEU A 79 -6.96 61.92 14.94
CA LEU A 79 -8.07 61.03 14.55
C LEU A 79 -7.49 59.71 14.13
N ASP A 80 -8.27 58.67 14.26
CA ASP A 80 -7.93 57.31 13.91
C ASP A 80 -9.10 56.75 13.08
N ARG A 81 -8.85 56.51 11.81
CA ARG A 81 -9.86 56.07 10.86
C ARG A 81 -10.33 54.63 11.18
N GLU A 82 -9.45 53.76 11.68
CA GLU A 82 -9.76 52.42 12.06
C GLU A 82 -10.74 52.35 13.21
N ASN A 83 -10.69 53.34 14.06
CA ASN A 83 -11.63 53.51 15.15
C ASN A 83 -12.91 54.19 14.67
N ARG A 84 -12.75 55.22 13.79
CA ARG A 84 -13.87 55.99 13.28
C ARG A 84 -13.58 56.62 11.91
N ASP A 85 -14.24 56.15 10.89
CA ASP A 85 -14.05 56.58 9.50
C ASP A 85 -14.75 57.90 9.14
N HIS A 86 -15.73 58.31 9.93
CA HIS A 86 -16.43 59.58 9.71
C HIS A 86 -17.07 60.16 10.96
N TYR A 87 -17.32 61.44 10.92
CA TYR A 87 -18.12 62.19 11.88
C TYR A 87 -19.30 62.84 11.16
N ALA A 88 -20.44 62.83 11.79
CA ALA A 88 -21.65 63.47 11.26
C ALA A 88 -22.32 64.40 12.30
N LEU A 89 -22.71 65.51 11.83
CA LEU A 89 -23.43 66.51 12.65
C LEU A 89 -24.39 67.35 11.79
N VAL A 90 -25.27 68.02 12.42
CA VAL A 90 -26.10 69.08 11.84
C VAL A 90 -25.74 70.39 12.48
N ALA A 91 -25.35 71.38 11.68
CA ALA A 91 -25.14 72.75 12.11
C ALA A 91 -26.39 73.59 11.74
N ILE A 92 -26.94 74.21 12.72
CA ILE A 92 -28.12 75.10 12.59
C ILE A 92 -27.63 76.55 12.70
N PRO A 93 -27.53 77.30 11.58
CA PRO A 93 -27.11 78.65 11.57
C PRO A 93 -28.18 79.59 12.20
N ALA A 94 -27.79 80.80 12.57
CA ALA A 94 -28.72 81.79 13.06
C ALA A 94 -29.68 82.31 11.96
N SER A 95 -29.25 82.20 10.70
CA SER A 95 -30.03 82.49 9.53
C SER A 95 -29.61 81.51 8.41
N GLY A 96 -30.56 81.16 7.53
CA GLY A 96 -30.34 80.17 6.46
C GLY A 96 -30.79 78.75 6.81
N ASP A 97 -30.55 77.83 5.91
CA ASP A 97 -30.98 76.43 6.03
C ASP A 97 -30.00 75.61 6.87
N ASN A 98 -30.52 74.52 7.42
CA ASN A 98 -29.69 73.58 8.17
C ASN A 98 -28.61 72.95 7.28
N ILE A 99 -27.42 72.82 7.88
CA ILE A 99 -26.27 72.24 7.20
C ILE A 99 -26.00 70.83 7.76
N ARG A 100 -26.19 69.79 6.96
CA ARG A 100 -25.72 68.48 7.29
C ARG A 100 -24.24 68.38 6.95
N VAL A 101 -23.43 68.08 7.96
CA VAL A 101 -21.98 67.97 7.81
C VAL A 101 -21.54 66.52 7.97
N VAL A 102 -20.80 66.04 7.01
CA VAL A 102 -20.07 64.81 7.10
C VAL A 102 -18.58 65.09 7.00
N ILE A 103 -17.82 64.62 7.96
CA ILE A 103 -16.37 64.78 7.98
C ILE A 103 -15.79 63.37 7.84
N ARG A 104 -15.17 63.09 6.70
CA ARG A 104 -14.51 61.84 6.44
C ARG A 104 -13.09 61.87 6.95
N VAL A 105 -12.69 60.85 7.65
CA VAL A 105 -11.30 60.64 8.04
C VAL A 105 -10.60 59.93 6.87
N LEU A 106 -9.61 60.60 6.31
CA LEU A 106 -8.82 60.07 5.22
C LEU A 106 -7.73 59.17 5.80
N ASP A 107 -7.63 58.03 5.20
CA ASP A 107 -6.69 56.97 5.51
C ASP A 107 -5.24 57.42 5.30
N GLU A 108 -4.34 57.07 6.21
CA GLU A 108 -2.89 57.16 6.08
C GLU A 108 -2.27 55.75 6.28
N ASN A 109 -1.07 55.54 5.78
CA ASN A 109 -0.38 54.28 5.89
C ASN A 109 0.29 54.15 7.26
N ASP A 110 -0.45 53.81 8.28
CA ASP A 110 0.07 53.70 9.65
C ASP A 110 -0.10 52.32 10.29
N ASN A 111 -0.82 51.45 9.64
CA ASN A 111 -0.95 50.03 10.02
C ASN A 111 -0.13 49.17 9.10
N ALA A 112 0.65 48.27 9.65
CA ALA A 112 1.36 47.28 8.88
C ALA A 112 0.49 46.04 8.65
N PRO A 113 0.59 45.38 7.50
CA PRO A 113 -0.03 44.07 7.29
C PRO A 113 0.34 43.09 8.41
N ALA A 114 -0.63 42.51 9.09
CA ALA A 114 -0.42 41.59 10.20
C ALA A 114 -0.99 40.22 9.90
N PHE A 115 -0.15 39.20 10.01
CA PHE A 115 -0.61 37.81 9.94
C PHE A 115 -1.25 37.39 11.27
N PRO A 116 -2.29 36.54 11.25
CA PRO A 116 -2.97 36.06 12.47
C PRO A 116 -2.05 35.29 13.41
N ALA A 117 -1.01 34.66 12.87
CA ALA A 117 0.01 33.93 13.61
C ALA A 117 1.38 34.12 12.94
N PRO A 118 2.47 34.18 13.74
CA PRO A 118 3.82 34.33 13.19
C PRO A 118 4.34 33.07 12.49
N VAL A 119 3.74 31.90 12.78
CA VAL A 119 4.12 30.59 12.20
C VAL A 119 2.87 29.86 11.75
N MET A 120 2.98 29.20 10.61
CA MET A 120 1.97 28.28 10.08
C MET A 120 2.62 26.99 9.61
N ASN A 121 2.03 25.84 9.94
CA ASN A 121 2.49 24.55 9.45
C ASN A 121 1.61 24.10 8.29
N VAL A 122 2.24 23.56 7.27
CA VAL A 122 1.60 23.04 6.06
C VAL A 122 2.26 21.72 5.69
N GLU A 123 1.47 20.79 5.19
CA GLU A 123 1.96 19.48 4.76
C GLU A 123 1.64 19.26 3.28
N PHE A 124 2.60 18.71 2.56
CA PHE A 124 2.43 18.22 1.19
C PHE A 124 3.00 16.82 1.09
N SER A 125 2.35 15.94 0.38
CA SER A 125 3.00 14.70 -0.06
C SER A 125 3.98 15.02 -1.19
N GLU A 126 5.13 14.37 -1.20
CA GLU A 126 6.18 14.62 -2.19
C GLU A 126 5.71 14.51 -3.64
N ASN A 127 4.96 13.50 -3.98
CA ASN A 127 4.42 13.30 -5.32
C ASN A 127 3.22 14.20 -5.66
N THR A 128 2.99 15.24 -4.84
CA THR A 128 1.91 16.18 -5.14
C THR A 128 2.21 16.92 -6.46
N PRO A 129 1.27 16.94 -7.41
CA PRO A 129 1.48 17.59 -8.70
C PRO A 129 1.78 19.08 -8.57
N ARG A 130 2.51 19.62 -9.55
CA ARG A 130 2.68 21.09 -9.69
C ARG A 130 1.32 21.76 -9.74
N ASP A 131 1.31 23.02 -9.33
CA ASP A 131 0.15 23.88 -9.31
C ASP A 131 -0.90 23.57 -8.24
N VAL A 132 -0.71 22.51 -7.45
CA VAL A 132 -1.55 22.28 -6.28
C VAL A 132 -1.35 23.41 -5.28
N LYS A 133 -2.46 23.88 -4.75
CA LYS A 133 -2.52 25.03 -3.86
C LYS A 133 -2.92 24.65 -2.43
N ARG A 134 -2.34 25.34 -1.47
CA ARG A 134 -2.79 25.34 -0.06
C ARG A 134 -3.07 26.77 0.35
N LYS A 135 -4.24 26.99 0.88
CA LYS A 135 -4.59 28.31 1.43
C LYS A 135 -3.73 28.60 2.63
N LEU A 136 -3.15 29.79 2.65
CA LEU A 136 -2.48 30.33 3.81
C LEU A 136 -3.36 31.38 4.48
N ASN A 137 -3.08 31.65 5.73
CA ASN A 137 -3.74 32.74 6.44
C ASN A 137 -3.28 34.08 5.83
N PRO A 138 -4.19 34.89 5.29
CA PRO A 138 -3.82 36.16 4.71
C PRO A 138 -3.40 37.15 5.82
N ALA A 139 -2.48 38.04 5.50
CA ALA A 139 -2.25 39.20 6.32
C ALA A 139 -3.46 40.13 6.24
N ARG A 140 -3.82 40.71 7.36
CA ARG A 140 -4.86 41.72 7.45
C ARG A 140 -4.21 43.06 7.74
N ASP A 141 -4.65 44.00 7.00
CA ASP A 141 -4.28 45.36 7.13
C ASP A 141 -5.54 46.18 7.44
N ARG A 142 -5.41 47.12 8.32
CA ARG A 142 -6.55 47.95 8.69
C ARG A 142 -6.73 49.13 7.77
N ASP A 143 -5.69 49.50 7.03
CA ASP A 143 -5.72 50.62 6.11
C ASP A 143 -6.53 50.27 4.85
N LEU A 144 -6.96 51.25 4.11
CA LEU A 144 -7.86 51.09 2.96
C LEU A 144 -7.14 51.25 1.62
N GLY A 145 -7.75 50.67 0.62
CA GLY A 145 -7.38 50.90 -0.77
C GLY A 145 -5.93 50.59 -1.09
N ALA A 146 -5.15 51.60 -1.42
CA ALA A 146 -3.74 51.44 -1.77
C ALA A 146 -2.86 51.11 -0.56
N PHE A 147 -3.23 51.52 0.63
CA PHE A 147 -2.45 51.31 1.85
C PHE A 147 -2.68 49.90 2.45
N ASN A 148 -3.75 49.22 2.07
CA ASN A 148 -3.98 47.86 2.47
C ASN A 148 -2.96 46.90 1.82
N THR A 149 -2.84 45.68 2.31
CA THR A 149 -1.96 44.64 1.74
C THR A 149 -2.10 44.55 0.22
N GLN A 150 -1.01 44.76 -0.51
CA GLN A 150 -0.99 44.75 -1.98
C GLN A 150 -0.31 43.51 -2.57
N ARG A 151 0.67 42.95 -1.89
CA ARG A 151 1.43 41.83 -2.41
C ARG A 151 2.04 40.97 -1.33
N TYR A 152 2.34 39.74 -1.69
CA TYR A 152 3.11 38.79 -0.91
C TYR A 152 4.35 38.38 -1.65
N ASN A 153 5.47 38.20 -0.94
CA ASN A 153 6.72 37.67 -1.49
C ASN A 153 7.24 36.54 -0.59
N ILE A 154 7.90 35.58 -1.17
CA ILE A 154 8.75 34.64 -0.42
C ILE A 154 10.14 35.32 -0.34
N VAL A 155 10.59 35.65 0.84
CA VAL A 155 11.87 36.34 1.04
C VAL A 155 13.00 35.44 1.47
N ALA A 156 12.70 34.23 1.99
CA ALA A 156 13.70 33.27 2.40
C ALA A 156 13.14 31.84 2.35
N GLY A 157 14.04 30.85 2.33
CA GLY A 157 13.74 29.44 2.52
C GLY A 157 13.23 28.66 1.31
N ASN A 158 13.02 29.32 0.17
CA ASN A 158 12.47 28.70 -1.04
C ASN A 158 13.59 28.09 -1.91
N THR A 159 14.19 27.02 -1.41
CA THR A 159 15.23 26.28 -2.13
C THR A 159 14.68 25.77 -3.47
N ASP A 160 15.47 25.87 -4.52
CA ASP A 160 15.14 25.44 -5.89
C ASP A 160 13.84 26.02 -6.44
N ALA A 161 13.36 27.13 -5.86
CA ALA A 161 12.08 27.73 -6.21
C ALA A 161 10.91 26.70 -6.18
N ALA A 162 10.94 25.78 -5.21
CA ALA A 162 9.96 24.70 -5.07
C ALA A 162 8.53 25.20 -4.91
N PHE A 163 8.35 26.41 -4.38
CA PHE A 163 7.04 27.01 -4.14
C PHE A 163 6.91 28.38 -4.80
N ARG A 164 5.69 28.75 -5.08
CA ARG A 164 5.32 30.12 -5.48
C ARG A 164 4.06 30.55 -4.77
N LEU A 165 3.85 31.85 -4.68
CA LEU A 165 2.63 32.44 -4.13
C LEU A 165 1.65 32.76 -5.26
N SER A 166 0.39 32.55 -4.98
CA SER A 166 -0.72 33.02 -5.79
C SER A 166 -1.67 33.78 -4.88
N SER A 167 -2.01 34.99 -5.25
CA SER A 167 -2.92 35.81 -4.45
C SER A 167 -4.09 36.32 -5.28
N HIS A 168 -5.23 36.48 -4.64
CA HIS A 168 -6.43 37.02 -5.27
C HIS A 168 -7.17 37.88 -4.22
N ARG A 169 -7.77 38.97 -4.67
CA ARG A 169 -8.54 39.85 -3.79
C ARG A 169 -10.02 39.48 -3.87
N GLU A 170 -10.61 39.26 -2.71
CA GLU A 170 -12.05 38.99 -2.63
C GLU A 170 -12.85 40.27 -2.37
N ARG A 171 -14.17 40.15 -2.30
CA ARG A 171 -15.11 41.29 -2.11
C ARG A 171 -14.96 41.98 -0.74
N ASP A 172 -14.42 41.29 0.24
CA ASP A 172 -14.13 41.83 1.58
C ASP A 172 -12.87 42.72 1.60
N GLY A 173 -12.23 42.93 0.46
CA GLY A 173 -11.02 43.74 0.35
C GLY A 173 -9.73 43.02 0.75
N VAL A 174 -9.81 41.83 1.32
CA VAL A 174 -8.65 41.06 1.77
C VAL A 174 -7.94 40.43 0.57
N LEU A 175 -6.61 40.54 0.55
CA LEU A 175 -5.77 39.82 -0.41
C LEU A 175 -5.48 38.42 0.12
N TYR A 176 -6.24 37.44 -0.35
CA TYR A 176 -6.05 36.04 0.00
C TYR A 176 -4.79 35.48 -0.64
N LEU A 177 -4.21 34.48 0.02
CA LEU A 177 -2.92 33.94 -0.31
C LEU A 177 -2.99 32.43 -0.39
N ASP A 178 -2.52 31.89 -1.50
CA ASP A 178 -2.29 30.46 -1.68
C ASP A 178 -0.80 30.19 -1.87
N LEU A 179 -0.30 29.18 -1.18
CA LEU A 179 0.99 28.60 -1.47
C LEU A 179 0.79 27.52 -2.54
N GLN A 180 1.54 27.61 -3.61
CA GLN A 180 1.44 26.74 -4.76
C GLN A 180 2.77 26.04 -5.01
N ILE A 181 2.69 24.74 -5.30
CA ILE A 181 3.85 23.97 -5.69
C ILE A 181 4.30 24.43 -7.08
N ASN A 182 5.60 24.75 -7.21
CA ASN A 182 6.21 25.19 -8.47
C ASN A 182 7.28 24.20 -8.98
N GLY A 183 7.95 23.52 -8.07
CA GLY A 183 8.95 22.47 -8.36
C GLY A 183 8.40 21.06 -8.31
N PHE A 184 9.29 20.10 -8.20
CA PHE A 184 9.01 18.76 -7.74
C PHE A 184 9.38 18.69 -6.27
N LEU A 185 8.55 18.03 -5.50
CA LEU A 185 8.82 17.72 -4.12
C LEU A 185 9.33 16.30 -4.04
N ASP A 186 10.41 16.10 -3.33
CA ASP A 186 11.11 14.85 -3.13
C ASP A 186 11.65 14.86 -1.70
N ARG A 187 11.05 14.05 -0.84
CA ARG A 187 11.39 14.03 0.59
C ARG A 187 12.80 13.52 0.82
N GLU A 188 13.27 12.59 -0.02
CA GLU A 188 14.63 12.03 0.08
C GLU A 188 15.70 13.08 -0.20
N THR A 189 15.33 14.11 -0.95
CA THR A 189 16.22 15.26 -1.22
C THR A 189 16.00 16.37 -0.23
N THR A 190 14.72 16.69 0.11
CA THR A 190 14.37 17.78 1.04
C THR A 190 13.07 17.45 1.78
N ASP A 191 13.19 17.08 3.04
CA ASP A 191 12.07 16.64 3.89
C ASP A 191 11.27 17.80 4.49
N HIS A 192 11.83 19.01 4.52
CA HIS A 192 11.15 20.17 5.05
C HIS A 192 11.64 21.48 4.41
N TYR A 193 10.78 22.48 4.41
CA TYR A 193 11.10 23.85 4.02
C TYR A 193 10.60 24.82 5.11
N GLU A 194 11.36 25.89 5.32
CA GLU A 194 10.97 26.99 6.20
C GLU A 194 10.89 28.27 5.37
N LEU A 195 9.71 28.58 4.85
CA LEU A 195 9.52 29.75 4.03
C LEU A 195 9.22 30.98 4.90
N VAL A 196 9.88 32.09 4.63
CA VAL A 196 9.50 33.38 5.19
C VAL A 196 8.70 34.16 4.15
N ILE A 197 7.43 34.40 4.46
CA ILE A 197 6.51 35.16 3.63
C ILE A 197 6.40 36.56 4.18
N GLU A 198 6.61 37.54 3.33
CA GLU A 198 6.44 38.94 3.61
C GLU A 198 5.16 39.47 2.93
N ALA A 199 4.32 40.13 3.69
CA ALA A 199 3.21 40.92 3.20
C ALA A 199 3.63 42.40 3.14
N LEU A 200 3.31 43.06 2.05
CA LEU A 200 3.58 44.48 1.86
C LEU A 200 2.28 45.21 1.50
N ASP A 201 2.11 46.37 2.07
CA ASP A 201 1.11 47.34 1.63
C ASP A 201 1.57 48.12 0.39
N GLY A 202 0.82 49.11 0.00
CA GLY A 202 1.14 50.01 -1.11
C GLY A 202 1.57 51.41 -0.71
N GLY A 203 1.94 51.61 0.53
CA GLY A 203 2.44 52.88 1.02
C GLY A 203 3.83 53.25 0.49
N THR A 204 4.26 54.48 0.81
CA THR A 204 5.61 54.96 0.42
C THR A 204 6.25 55.70 1.62
N PRO A 205 7.16 55.04 2.36
CA PRO A 205 7.65 53.65 2.17
C PRO A 205 6.57 52.63 2.52
N PRO A 206 6.63 51.37 1.94
CA PRO A 206 5.69 50.32 2.29
C PRO A 206 5.98 49.77 3.68
N LEU A 207 4.94 49.54 4.46
CA LEU A 207 5.01 48.78 5.69
C LEU A 207 4.93 47.29 5.40
N ARG A 208 5.40 46.48 6.33
CA ARG A 208 5.56 45.03 6.09
C ARG A 208 5.25 44.20 7.32
N GLY A 209 4.68 43.03 7.09
CA GLY A 209 4.54 41.99 8.07
C GLY A 209 5.11 40.66 7.54
N THR A 210 5.56 39.80 8.44
CA THR A 210 6.16 38.53 8.06
C THR A 210 5.50 37.36 8.77
N MET A 211 5.49 36.21 8.12
CA MET A 211 5.06 34.93 8.65
C MET A 211 6.01 33.83 8.18
N THR A 212 6.37 32.93 9.08
CA THR A 212 7.10 31.71 8.73
C THR A 212 6.11 30.61 8.40
N VAL A 213 6.30 29.93 7.29
CA VAL A 213 5.54 28.73 6.91
C VAL A 213 6.48 27.55 6.94
N ASN A 214 6.27 26.67 7.91
CA ASN A 214 6.97 25.40 8.00
C ASN A 214 6.22 24.39 7.14
N ILE A 215 6.91 23.83 6.15
CA ILE A 215 6.35 22.86 5.23
C ILE A 215 7.03 21.53 5.49
N THR A 216 6.25 20.53 5.87
CA THR A 216 6.72 19.14 5.98
C THR A 216 6.35 18.41 4.71
N ILE A 217 7.31 17.72 4.12
CA ILE A 217 7.07 16.83 2.99
C ILE A 217 6.77 15.45 3.54
N LEU A 218 5.54 15.01 3.28
CA LEU A 218 5.08 13.69 3.68
C LEU A 218 5.58 12.66 2.68
N ASP A 219 6.08 11.58 3.21
CA ASP A 219 6.59 10.44 2.49
C ASP A 219 5.50 9.75 1.64
N VAL A 220 5.87 9.28 0.48
CA VAL A 220 5.06 8.43 -0.39
C VAL A 220 5.95 7.27 -0.80
N ASN A 221 5.47 6.07 -0.67
CA ASN A 221 6.19 4.87 -1.03
C ASN A 221 6.50 4.84 -2.53
N ASP A 222 7.57 5.49 -2.96
CA ASP A 222 7.98 5.58 -4.36
C ASP A 222 9.41 5.07 -4.62
N ASN A 223 10.14 4.71 -3.57
CA ASN A 223 11.43 4.07 -3.65
C ASN A 223 11.31 2.58 -3.29
N PRO A 224 11.64 1.66 -4.21
CA PRO A 224 11.72 0.25 -3.84
C PRO A 224 12.98 -0.04 -3.05
N PRO A 225 12.98 -1.06 -2.17
CA PRO A 225 14.18 -1.52 -1.50
C PRO A 225 15.30 -1.86 -2.50
N VAL A 226 16.53 -1.52 -2.20
CA VAL A 226 17.70 -1.79 -3.04
C VAL A 226 18.64 -2.72 -2.31
N PHE A 227 18.86 -3.93 -2.85
CA PHE A 227 19.82 -4.87 -2.31
C PHE A 227 21.26 -4.36 -2.44
N ALA A 228 22.09 -4.63 -1.43
CA ALA A 228 23.51 -4.30 -1.46
C ALA A 228 24.25 -5.02 -2.61
N GLU A 229 23.79 -6.24 -2.94
CA GLU A 229 24.31 -7.03 -4.05
C GLU A 229 23.13 -7.67 -4.81
N SER A 230 23.28 -7.83 -6.12
CA SER A 230 22.27 -8.50 -6.96
C SER A 230 22.36 -10.02 -6.89
N VAL A 231 23.53 -10.55 -6.52
CA VAL A 231 23.82 -11.98 -6.41
C VAL A 231 24.66 -12.24 -5.18
N TYR A 232 24.21 -13.12 -4.33
CA TYR A 232 24.90 -13.62 -3.15
C TYR A 232 25.29 -15.09 -3.38
N SER A 233 26.42 -15.53 -2.82
CA SER A 233 26.87 -16.91 -2.90
C SER A 233 27.44 -17.40 -1.56
N ALA A 234 27.15 -18.64 -1.25
CA ALA A 234 27.67 -19.33 -0.07
C ALA A 234 27.84 -20.83 -0.33
N SER A 235 28.62 -21.49 0.53
CA SER A 235 28.70 -22.94 0.57
C SER A 235 28.42 -23.46 1.96
N ILE A 236 27.80 -24.63 2.04
CA ILE A 236 27.42 -25.28 3.30
C ILE A 236 27.55 -26.80 3.13
N ALA A 237 28.00 -27.49 4.16
CA ALA A 237 28.03 -28.95 4.13
C ALA A 237 26.60 -29.49 4.28
N GLU A 238 26.28 -30.58 3.58
CA GLU A 238 24.94 -31.16 3.63
C GLU A 238 24.54 -31.64 5.03
N ASN A 239 25.50 -32.10 5.84
CA ASN A 239 25.23 -32.50 7.23
C ASN A 239 24.95 -31.31 8.18
N ALA A 240 24.82 -30.10 7.66
CA ALA A 240 24.48 -28.94 8.47
C ALA A 240 23.08 -29.11 9.07
N THR A 241 22.99 -28.85 10.38
CA THR A 241 21.72 -28.99 11.10
C THR A 241 20.71 -27.89 10.73
N VAL A 242 19.44 -28.20 10.84
CA VAL A 242 18.36 -27.21 10.68
C VAL A 242 18.58 -26.04 11.64
N GLY A 243 18.47 -24.83 11.11
CA GLY A 243 18.75 -23.59 11.84
C GLY A 243 20.19 -23.06 11.67
N THR A 244 21.09 -23.81 11.02
CA THR A 244 22.44 -23.32 10.74
C THR A 244 22.37 -22.09 9.82
N PRO A 245 22.98 -20.95 10.21
CA PRO A 245 23.06 -19.77 9.37
C PRO A 245 24.00 -19.99 8.19
N ILE A 246 23.63 -19.50 7.02
CA ILE A 246 24.37 -19.67 5.77
C ILE A 246 24.99 -18.34 5.33
N LEU A 247 24.16 -17.35 5.15
CA LEU A 247 24.55 -15.98 4.80
C LEU A 247 23.44 -15.00 5.17
N LYS A 248 23.76 -13.72 5.10
CA LYS A 248 22.81 -12.63 5.32
C LYS A 248 22.72 -11.77 4.07
N VAL A 249 21.51 -11.52 3.59
CA VAL A 249 21.23 -10.52 2.57
C VAL A 249 20.89 -9.20 3.24
N SER A 250 21.16 -8.09 2.56
CA SER A 250 20.79 -6.76 3.05
C SER A 250 20.29 -5.88 1.92
N ALA A 251 19.27 -5.11 2.22
CA ALA A 251 18.74 -4.09 1.33
C ALA A 251 18.52 -2.80 2.12
N THR A 252 18.49 -1.69 1.43
CA THR A 252 18.20 -0.37 1.98
C THR A 252 17.06 0.26 1.22
N ASP A 253 16.24 1.00 1.92
CA ASP A 253 15.15 1.78 1.37
C ASP A 253 15.33 3.24 1.79
N LYS A 254 14.95 4.16 0.91
CA LYS A 254 15.08 5.59 1.17
C LYS A 254 13.83 6.18 1.81
N ASP A 255 12.71 5.51 1.68
CA ASP A 255 11.45 5.98 2.21
C ASP A 255 11.46 5.99 3.74
N SER A 256 10.52 6.67 4.35
CA SER A 256 10.49 6.82 5.81
C SER A 256 9.41 5.96 6.46
N GLY A 257 9.61 5.70 7.76
CA GLY A 257 8.61 4.98 8.57
C GLY A 257 8.35 3.57 8.04
N GLU A 258 7.08 3.20 7.84
CA GLU A 258 6.69 1.90 7.33
C GLU A 258 7.08 1.69 5.86
N ASN A 259 7.12 2.75 5.06
CA ASN A 259 7.50 2.69 3.66
C ASN A 259 8.97 2.26 3.49
N GLY A 260 9.87 2.68 4.39
CA GLY A 260 11.27 2.28 4.40
C GLY A 260 11.59 1.04 5.24
N GLN A 261 10.59 0.43 5.90
CA GLN A 261 10.80 -0.81 6.64
C GLN A 261 10.78 -2.01 5.70
N ILE A 262 11.89 -2.71 5.63
CA ILE A 262 12.07 -3.84 4.73
C ILE A 262 11.72 -5.15 5.42
N GLU A 263 10.98 -5.98 4.71
CA GLU A 263 10.70 -7.36 5.04
C GLU A 263 11.28 -8.28 3.97
N TYR A 264 12.08 -9.27 4.41
CA TYR A 264 12.70 -10.24 3.51
C TYR A 264 11.86 -11.51 3.40
N SER A 265 11.82 -12.05 2.20
CA SER A 265 11.16 -13.33 1.95
C SER A 265 11.83 -14.09 0.81
N ILE A 266 11.63 -15.41 0.75
CA ILE A 266 12.04 -16.23 -0.39
C ILE A 266 10.83 -16.38 -1.33
N ASN A 267 11.01 -16.09 -2.61
CA ASN A 267 9.98 -16.30 -3.62
C ASN A 267 9.76 -17.79 -3.88
N ARG A 268 8.86 -18.39 -3.12
CA ARG A 268 8.54 -19.82 -3.20
C ARG A 268 7.90 -20.27 -4.51
N ARG A 269 7.41 -19.34 -5.33
CA ARG A 269 6.85 -19.66 -6.64
C ARG A 269 7.93 -19.87 -7.69
N GLN A 270 9.04 -19.17 -7.58
CA GLN A 270 10.15 -19.20 -8.52
C GLN A 270 11.30 -20.09 -8.05
N SER A 271 11.52 -20.18 -6.75
CA SER A 271 12.64 -20.90 -6.15
C SER A 271 12.23 -21.62 -4.88
N ASP A 272 13.04 -22.57 -4.43
CA ASP A 272 12.92 -23.31 -3.16
C ASP A 272 11.49 -23.78 -2.84
N LYS A 273 10.82 -24.38 -3.81
CA LYS A 273 9.45 -24.89 -3.65
C LYS A 273 9.33 -25.93 -2.54
N GLU A 274 10.41 -26.59 -2.23
CA GLU A 274 10.51 -27.62 -1.19
C GLU A 274 10.72 -27.04 0.20
N ASN A 275 10.94 -25.73 0.28
CA ASN A 275 11.15 -25.03 1.54
C ASN A 275 12.41 -25.51 2.28
N MET A 276 13.52 -25.64 1.54
CA MET A 276 14.82 -26.08 2.08
C MET A 276 15.47 -25.02 2.96
N PHE A 277 15.21 -23.75 2.68
CA PHE A 277 15.79 -22.61 3.37
C PHE A 277 14.73 -21.72 3.98
N ARG A 278 15.13 -21.04 5.03
CA ARG A 278 14.31 -20.01 5.68
C ARG A 278 15.12 -18.72 5.69
N ILE A 279 14.43 -17.63 5.47
CA ILE A 279 14.97 -16.29 5.68
C ILE A 279 14.26 -15.65 6.87
N ASP A 280 15.03 -14.99 7.71
CA ASP A 280 14.45 -14.14 8.74
C ASP A 280 13.95 -12.84 8.11
N ALA A 281 12.70 -12.54 8.35
CA ALA A 281 11.99 -11.45 7.69
C ALA A 281 12.56 -10.06 8.04
N GLU A 282 13.18 -9.89 9.20
CA GLU A 282 13.69 -8.60 9.66
C GLU A 282 15.19 -8.45 9.40
N THR A 283 15.95 -9.52 9.62
CA THR A 283 17.41 -9.46 9.56
C THR A 283 17.98 -9.83 8.20
N GLY A 284 17.22 -10.55 7.37
CA GLY A 284 17.70 -11.07 6.09
C GLY A 284 18.65 -12.27 6.21
N GLU A 285 18.76 -12.88 7.39
CA GLU A 285 19.59 -14.07 7.62
C GLU A 285 18.92 -15.31 7.00
N ILE A 286 19.65 -16.01 6.14
CA ILE A 286 19.21 -17.26 5.52
C ILE A 286 19.78 -18.43 6.30
N THR A 287 18.91 -19.32 6.72
CA THR A 287 19.22 -20.50 7.51
C THR A 287 18.71 -21.76 6.84
N VAL A 288 19.30 -22.89 7.18
CA VAL A 288 18.82 -24.20 6.79
C VAL A 288 17.48 -24.48 7.44
N ASN A 289 16.46 -24.82 6.66
CA ASN A 289 15.11 -25.15 7.18
C ASN A 289 14.80 -26.65 7.12
N LYS A 290 15.41 -27.36 6.21
CA LYS A 290 15.35 -28.83 6.10
C LYS A 290 16.73 -29.38 5.88
N ALA A 291 16.92 -30.66 6.16
CA ALA A 291 18.17 -31.33 5.88
C ALA A 291 18.54 -31.15 4.40
N LEU A 292 19.78 -30.83 4.17
CA LEU A 292 20.36 -30.74 2.84
C LEU A 292 20.83 -32.12 2.40
N ASP A 293 21.00 -32.28 1.10
CA ASP A 293 21.36 -33.54 0.47
C ASP A 293 22.06 -33.17 -0.84
N PHE A 294 23.36 -33.42 -0.89
CA PHE A 294 24.22 -33.08 -2.02
C PHE A 294 23.81 -33.85 -3.27
N GLU A 295 23.49 -35.14 -3.11
CA GLU A 295 23.17 -36.04 -4.20
C GLU A 295 21.85 -35.69 -4.86
N THR A 296 20.91 -35.21 -4.09
CA THR A 296 19.65 -34.70 -4.61
C THR A 296 19.84 -33.36 -5.30
N LYS A 297 20.64 -32.48 -4.68
CA LYS A 297 20.80 -31.14 -5.25
C LYS A 297 22.06 -30.43 -4.71
N GLU A 298 23.10 -30.45 -5.51
CA GLU A 298 24.38 -29.76 -5.22
C GLU A 298 24.23 -28.23 -5.14
N LEU A 299 23.38 -27.66 -5.99
CA LEU A 299 23.24 -26.21 -6.13
C LEU A 299 21.79 -25.76 -5.93
N HIS A 300 21.57 -24.88 -4.97
CA HIS A 300 20.30 -24.23 -4.73
C HIS A 300 20.36 -22.77 -5.13
N GLU A 301 19.48 -22.37 -6.00
CA GLU A 301 19.31 -20.98 -6.41
C GLU A 301 18.01 -20.47 -5.80
N LEU A 302 18.12 -19.41 -4.98
CA LEU A 302 16.99 -18.76 -4.36
C LEU A 302 16.76 -17.40 -5.00
N VAL A 303 15.51 -17.05 -5.13
CA VAL A 303 15.07 -15.68 -5.42
C VAL A 303 14.59 -15.08 -4.11
N VAL A 304 15.34 -14.15 -3.59
CA VAL A 304 14.99 -13.42 -2.36
C VAL A 304 14.31 -12.12 -2.75
N VAL A 305 13.26 -11.80 -2.06
CA VAL A 305 12.49 -10.58 -2.22
C VAL A 305 12.71 -9.70 -0.99
N ALA A 306 13.06 -8.47 -1.21
CA ALA A 306 12.96 -7.38 -0.24
C ALA A 306 11.72 -6.57 -0.58
N ARG A 307 10.84 -6.40 0.38
CA ARG A 307 9.58 -5.68 0.25
C ARG A 307 9.47 -4.67 1.37
N ASP A 308 9.05 -3.46 1.05
CA ASP A 308 8.68 -2.48 2.07
C ASP A 308 7.33 -2.84 2.73
N LYS A 309 6.98 -2.11 3.80
CA LYS A 309 5.70 -2.25 4.51
C LYS A 309 4.73 -1.12 4.21
N GLY A 310 4.97 -0.37 3.16
CA GLY A 310 4.09 0.69 2.72
C GLY A 310 2.71 0.20 2.30
N ALA A 311 1.75 1.10 2.25
CA ALA A 311 0.36 0.78 1.89
C ALA A 311 0.22 0.23 0.46
N GLN A 312 1.07 0.66 -0.44
CA GLN A 312 1.28 0.06 -1.76
C GLN A 312 2.72 -0.45 -1.77
N THR A 313 2.90 -1.69 -1.40
CA THR A 313 4.23 -2.28 -1.24
C THR A 313 5.00 -2.33 -2.55
N LEU A 314 6.24 -1.86 -2.52
CA LEU A 314 7.23 -2.04 -3.57
C LEU A 314 8.15 -3.19 -3.22
N GLU A 315 8.69 -3.85 -4.22
CA GLU A 315 9.57 -5.00 -4.00
C GLU A 315 10.68 -5.07 -5.04
N THR A 316 11.82 -5.59 -4.59
CA THR A 316 12.93 -5.94 -5.46
C THR A 316 13.40 -7.35 -5.16
N THR A 317 14.17 -7.93 -6.07
CA THR A 317 14.67 -9.30 -5.96
C THR A 317 16.17 -9.35 -6.08
N ALA A 318 16.78 -10.29 -5.34
CA ALA A 318 18.19 -10.69 -5.49
C ALA A 318 18.27 -12.21 -5.62
N PHE A 319 19.35 -12.68 -6.22
CA PHE A 319 19.64 -14.10 -6.37
C PHE A 319 20.62 -14.56 -5.30
N VAL A 320 20.35 -15.74 -4.75
CA VAL A 320 21.25 -16.38 -3.78
C VAL A 320 21.59 -17.77 -4.28
N SER A 321 22.86 -18.04 -4.49
CA SER A 321 23.39 -19.32 -4.92
C SER A 321 24.04 -20.03 -3.72
N ILE A 322 23.47 -21.13 -3.29
CA ILE A 322 23.97 -21.93 -2.17
C ILE A 322 24.49 -23.26 -2.73
N ARG A 323 25.79 -23.47 -2.61
CA ARG A 323 26.44 -24.74 -2.98
C ARG A 323 26.50 -25.64 -1.75
N VAL A 324 25.91 -26.81 -1.87
CA VAL A 324 26.05 -27.86 -0.87
C VAL A 324 27.37 -28.59 -1.13
N THR A 325 28.08 -28.96 -0.09
CA THR A 325 29.33 -29.75 -0.17
C THR A 325 29.10 -31.14 0.38
N ASP A 326 29.60 -32.10 -0.36
CA ASP A 326 29.46 -33.54 -0.13
C ASP A 326 30.17 -34.03 1.14
N VAL A 327 29.52 -34.91 1.88
CA VAL A 327 30.02 -35.65 3.05
C VAL A 327 29.65 -37.11 2.88
N ASN A 328 30.53 -38.05 3.31
CA ASN A 328 30.19 -39.46 3.23
C ASN A 328 29.05 -39.82 4.19
N ASP A 329 27.85 -39.60 3.76
CA ASP A 329 26.64 -39.87 4.53
C ASP A 329 25.63 -40.75 3.76
N ASN A 330 25.91 -41.04 2.50
CA ASN A 330 25.11 -41.92 1.68
C ASN A 330 25.63 -43.34 1.76
N GLN A 331 24.69 -44.21 1.88
CA GLN A 331 24.96 -45.65 1.72
C GLN A 331 24.98 -45.98 0.23
N PRO A 332 25.82 -46.95 -0.18
CA PRO A 332 25.73 -47.44 -1.53
C PRO A 332 24.29 -47.80 -1.92
N THR A 333 23.87 -47.39 -3.10
CA THR A 333 22.57 -47.76 -3.63
C THR A 333 22.72 -49.07 -4.41
N ILE A 334 21.75 -49.93 -4.23
CA ILE A 334 21.71 -51.21 -4.90
C ILE A 334 20.60 -51.19 -5.93
N ASP A 335 20.96 -51.06 -7.19
CA ASP A 335 20.04 -51.14 -8.30
C ASP A 335 19.88 -52.60 -8.78
N VAL A 336 18.66 -53.02 -8.82
CA VAL A 336 18.32 -54.36 -9.27
C VAL A 336 17.49 -54.24 -10.54
N ILE A 337 17.99 -54.75 -11.62
CA ILE A 337 17.29 -54.86 -12.89
C ILE A 337 16.81 -56.29 -13.03
N PHE A 338 15.51 -56.47 -12.97
CA PHE A 338 14.92 -57.81 -13.22
C PHE A 338 14.94 -58.08 -14.71
N LEU A 339 15.24 -59.34 -15.05
CA LEU A 339 15.35 -59.79 -16.43
C LEU A 339 14.03 -60.39 -16.94
N SER A 340 12.93 -60.08 -16.26
CA SER A 340 11.59 -60.34 -16.73
C SER A 340 11.20 -59.41 -17.90
N ASP A 341 10.23 -59.79 -18.71
CA ASP A 341 9.80 -59.05 -19.91
C ASP A 341 9.44 -57.57 -19.67
N ASP A 342 9.05 -57.25 -18.43
CA ASP A 342 8.67 -55.92 -18.01
C ASP A 342 9.62 -55.29 -16.95
N ALA A 343 10.80 -55.91 -16.74
CA ALA A 343 11.81 -55.48 -15.76
C ALA A 343 11.27 -55.38 -14.31
N THR A 344 10.23 -56.14 -13.96
CA THR A 344 9.71 -56.23 -12.60
C THR A 344 10.26 -57.44 -11.84
N PRO A 345 10.22 -57.46 -10.47
CA PRO A 345 10.67 -58.61 -9.68
C PRO A 345 9.71 -59.80 -9.79
N LYS A 346 9.62 -60.32 -10.97
CA LYS A 346 8.85 -61.49 -11.28
C LYS A 346 9.81 -62.63 -11.66
N ILE A 347 9.50 -63.78 -11.20
CA ILE A 347 10.13 -65.00 -11.65
C ILE A 347 9.05 -66.02 -11.87
N SER A 348 9.16 -66.73 -12.97
CA SER A 348 8.31 -67.86 -13.20
C SER A 348 8.76 -69.06 -12.31
N GLU A 349 7.84 -69.72 -11.68
CA GLU A 349 8.14 -70.98 -10.99
C GLU A 349 8.69 -72.07 -11.94
N SER A 350 8.47 -71.86 -13.25
CA SER A 350 9.04 -72.71 -14.29
C SER A 350 10.48 -72.40 -14.69
N ALA A 351 11.10 -71.38 -13.98
CA ALA A 351 12.47 -70.96 -14.28
C ALA A 351 13.46 -72.12 -14.15
N GLN A 352 14.38 -72.20 -15.12
CA GLN A 352 15.42 -73.23 -15.16
C GLN A 352 16.58 -72.89 -14.23
N LEU A 353 17.34 -73.89 -13.81
CA LEU A 353 18.60 -73.66 -13.10
C LEU A 353 19.53 -72.77 -13.96
N ASP A 354 20.26 -71.87 -13.32
CA ASP A 354 21.10 -70.87 -13.94
C ASP A 354 20.34 -69.79 -14.74
N GLU A 355 19.02 -69.77 -14.69
CA GLU A 355 18.23 -68.70 -15.29
C GLU A 355 18.51 -67.37 -14.56
N PHE A 356 18.67 -66.32 -15.36
CA PHE A 356 18.95 -64.98 -14.82
C PHE A 356 17.69 -64.34 -14.31
N VAL A 357 17.69 -63.99 -13.03
CA VAL A 357 16.57 -63.34 -12.33
C VAL A 357 16.69 -61.83 -12.35
N ALA A 358 17.86 -61.37 -11.96
CA ALA A 358 18.12 -59.94 -11.84
C ALA A 358 19.60 -59.61 -12.09
N ARG A 359 19.85 -58.47 -12.63
CA ARG A 359 21.15 -57.81 -12.67
C ARG A 359 21.21 -56.84 -11.54
N ILE A 360 22.27 -56.92 -10.72
CA ILE A 360 22.53 -55.98 -9.64
C ILE A 360 23.62 -55.02 -10.11
N SER A 361 23.32 -53.73 -10.08
CA SER A 361 24.29 -52.65 -10.22
C SER A 361 24.35 -51.91 -8.88
N VAL A 362 25.53 -51.62 -8.45
CA VAL A 362 25.72 -50.87 -7.21
C VAL A 362 26.31 -49.53 -7.56
N HIS A 363 25.69 -48.50 -7.04
CA HIS A 363 26.12 -47.12 -7.22
C HIS A 363 26.11 -46.46 -5.87
N ASP A 364 27.20 -45.78 -5.55
CA ASP A 364 27.30 -44.90 -4.42
C ASP A 364 27.13 -43.48 -4.92
N PRO A 365 26.14 -42.74 -4.40
CA PRO A 365 25.87 -41.39 -4.87
C PRO A 365 26.96 -40.40 -4.49
N ASP A 366 27.75 -40.69 -3.44
CA ASP A 366 28.78 -39.77 -2.97
C ASP A 366 29.78 -39.45 -4.09
N SER A 367 30.22 -38.23 -4.19
CA SER A 367 31.00 -37.75 -5.32
C SER A 367 32.45 -38.16 -5.27
N LYS A 368 32.97 -38.52 -4.12
CA LYS A 368 34.38 -38.93 -3.94
C LYS A 368 34.61 -40.40 -4.20
N THR A 369 35.65 -40.70 -4.99
CA THR A 369 36.00 -42.05 -5.37
C THR A 369 36.21 -42.99 -4.18
N GLU A 370 36.63 -42.49 -3.03
CA GLU A 370 36.81 -43.27 -1.81
C GLU A 370 35.48 -43.77 -1.22
N TYR A 371 34.42 -43.05 -1.42
CA TYR A 371 33.10 -43.34 -0.91
C TYR A 371 32.33 -44.26 -1.89
N SER A 372 32.54 -44.11 -3.18
CA SER A 372 31.81 -44.82 -4.24
C SER A 372 32.31 -46.22 -4.59
N ASN A 373 33.35 -46.74 -3.93
CA ASN A 373 33.91 -48.06 -4.19
C ASN A 373 33.29 -49.15 -3.30
N VAL A 374 32.43 -49.97 -3.84
CA VAL A 374 31.50 -50.84 -3.10
C VAL A 374 31.80 -52.34 -3.27
N ASN A 375 31.67 -53.12 -2.19
CA ASN A 375 31.70 -54.60 -2.17
C ASN A 375 30.27 -55.17 -1.98
N VAL A 376 29.89 -56.24 -2.72
CA VAL A 376 28.52 -56.77 -2.72
C VAL A 376 28.50 -58.24 -2.28
N THR A 377 27.54 -58.56 -1.42
CA THR A 377 27.26 -59.95 -0.95
C THR A 377 25.77 -60.26 -1.02
N LEU A 378 25.40 -61.53 -1.25
CA LEU A 378 24.04 -62.04 -1.29
C LEU A 378 23.77 -62.99 -0.12
N SER A 379 22.62 -62.86 0.52
CA SER A 379 22.15 -63.80 1.55
C SER A 379 20.61 -63.95 1.50
N GLY A 380 20.08 -65.01 2.07
CA GLY A 380 18.64 -65.33 2.03
C GLY A 380 18.24 -66.19 0.83
N GLY A 381 16.92 -66.32 0.55
CA GLY A 381 16.37 -67.09 -0.55
C GLY A 381 16.47 -68.61 -0.34
N ASP A 382 16.77 -69.06 0.87
CA ASP A 382 16.81 -70.44 1.27
C ASP A 382 17.66 -71.34 0.35
N GLY A 383 18.70 -70.74 -0.29
CA GLY A 383 19.59 -71.43 -1.24
C GLY A 383 19.06 -71.56 -2.68
N HIS A 384 17.88 -71.02 -2.98
CA HIS A 384 17.29 -70.99 -4.30
C HIS A 384 17.96 -70.07 -5.29
N PHE A 385 18.78 -69.10 -4.79
CA PHE A 385 19.45 -68.12 -5.61
C PHE A 385 20.94 -68.00 -5.27
N ASP A 386 21.73 -67.66 -6.28
CA ASP A 386 23.17 -67.41 -6.15
C ASP A 386 23.57 -66.13 -6.85
N LEU A 387 24.71 -65.54 -6.42
CA LEU A 387 25.26 -64.31 -6.97
C LEU A 387 26.46 -64.61 -7.84
N ARG A 388 26.37 -64.30 -9.13
CA ARG A 388 27.50 -64.46 -10.05
C ARG A 388 27.99 -63.13 -10.54
N THR A 389 29.31 -62.91 -10.56
CA THR A 389 29.97 -61.75 -11.14
C THR A 389 31.13 -62.19 -12.00
N HIS A 390 31.43 -61.37 -13.01
CA HIS A 390 32.59 -61.57 -13.88
C HIS A 390 33.67 -60.49 -13.69
N ASP A 391 33.26 -59.30 -13.31
CA ASP A 391 34.13 -58.10 -13.25
C ASP A 391 34.06 -57.34 -11.91
N ASN A 392 33.29 -57.83 -10.93
CA ASN A 392 33.00 -57.15 -9.65
C ASN A 392 32.35 -55.79 -9.77
N ILE A 393 31.78 -55.49 -10.95
CA ILE A 393 31.02 -54.28 -11.20
C ILE A 393 29.54 -54.60 -11.41
N ILE A 394 29.31 -55.69 -12.18
CA ILE A 394 27.98 -56.19 -12.47
C ILE A 394 27.82 -57.54 -11.80
N TYR A 395 26.76 -57.71 -11.07
CA TYR A 395 26.38 -58.92 -10.38
C TYR A 395 25.07 -59.47 -10.96
N LEU A 396 24.99 -60.77 -11.16
CA LEU A 396 23.81 -61.44 -11.67
C LEU A 396 23.27 -62.39 -10.61
N VAL A 397 21.99 -62.21 -10.27
CA VAL A 397 21.27 -63.20 -9.46
C VAL A 397 20.74 -64.27 -10.39
N VAL A 398 21.05 -65.51 -10.08
CA VAL A 398 20.65 -66.70 -10.85
C VAL A 398 19.86 -67.65 -9.97
N VAL A 399 19.01 -68.45 -10.59
CA VAL A 399 18.28 -69.57 -9.95
C VAL A 399 19.25 -70.72 -9.69
N ALA A 400 19.41 -71.13 -8.42
CA ALA A 400 20.27 -72.20 -7.98
C ALA A 400 19.51 -73.49 -7.65
N LEU A 401 18.23 -73.35 -7.22
CA LEU A 401 17.33 -74.47 -6.97
C LEU A 401 15.95 -74.25 -7.62
N PRO A 402 15.19 -75.28 -7.98
CA PRO A 402 13.85 -75.11 -8.54
C PRO A 402 12.93 -74.32 -7.65
N LEU A 403 12.08 -73.50 -8.28
CA LEU A 403 11.11 -72.65 -7.61
C LEU A 403 9.71 -73.26 -7.67
N ASP A 404 8.93 -73.07 -6.66
CA ASP A 404 7.56 -73.54 -6.55
C ASP A 404 6.70 -72.42 -5.85
N ARG A 405 5.85 -71.81 -6.65
CA ARG A 405 5.06 -70.67 -6.18
C ARG A 405 3.97 -71.08 -5.17
N GLU A 406 3.43 -72.30 -5.35
CA GLU A 406 2.36 -72.79 -4.46
C GLU A 406 2.88 -73.10 -3.07
N SER A 407 4.14 -73.46 -2.92
CA SER A 407 4.79 -73.67 -1.62
C SER A 407 5.36 -72.32 -1.08
N GLN A 408 5.84 -71.44 -1.98
CA GLN A 408 6.42 -70.16 -1.60
C GLN A 408 6.16 -69.15 -2.69
N SER A 409 5.10 -68.35 -2.49
CA SER A 409 4.63 -67.33 -3.44
C SER A 409 5.59 -66.15 -3.59
N SER A 410 6.58 -66.03 -2.71
CA SER A 410 7.61 -65.01 -2.77
C SER A 410 8.90 -65.47 -2.09
N TYR A 411 10.04 -65.06 -2.65
CA TYR A 411 11.36 -65.27 -2.08
C TYR A 411 11.96 -63.98 -1.66
N THR A 412 12.65 -63.99 -0.52
CA THR A 412 13.33 -62.83 -0.02
C THR A 412 14.85 -63.02 -0.10
N LEU A 413 15.51 -62.21 -0.90
CA LEU A 413 16.97 -62.16 -1.03
C LEU A 413 17.47 -60.88 -0.37
N ASN A 414 18.57 -60.94 0.32
CA ASN A 414 19.24 -59.78 0.90
C ASN A 414 20.59 -59.56 0.22
N VAL A 415 20.71 -58.50 -0.54
CA VAL A 415 21.94 -58.03 -1.17
C VAL A 415 22.52 -56.96 -0.26
N VAL A 416 23.78 -57.12 0.17
CA VAL A 416 24.47 -56.15 1.00
C VAL A 416 25.63 -55.55 0.22
N ALA A 417 25.64 -54.27 0.10
CA ALA A 417 26.70 -53.44 -0.51
C ALA A 417 27.35 -52.61 0.58
N THR A 418 28.66 -52.55 0.61
CA THR A 418 29.42 -51.78 1.64
C THR A 418 30.47 -50.92 0.93
N ASP A 419 30.46 -49.61 1.17
CA ASP A 419 31.47 -48.66 0.68
C ASP A 419 32.83 -48.84 1.42
N LYS A 420 33.81 -48.04 1.04
CA LYS A 420 35.10 -47.98 1.68
C LYS A 420 35.35 -46.65 2.41
N GLY A 421 34.30 -45.91 2.70
CA GLY A 421 34.35 -44.67 3.48
C GLY A 421 34.80 -44.91 4.93
N SER A 422 35.01 -43.84 5.68
CA SER A 422 35.42 -43.96 7.07
C SER A 422 34.53 -43.07 7.95
N PRO A 423 33.62 -43.65 8.72
CA PRO A 423 33.29 -45.10 8.80
C PRO A 423 32.65 -45.62 7.50
N PRO A 424 32.81 -46.91 7.19
CA PRO A 424 32.14 -47.48 6.02
C PRO A 424 30.65 -47.57 6.23
N LEU A 425 29.90 -47.15 5.23
CA LEU A 425 28.46 -47.27 5.20
C LEU A 425 28.07 -48.51 4.40
N HIS A 426 26.94 -49.06 4.68
CA HIS A 426 26.45 -50.24 4.00
C HIS A 426 24.95 -50.15 3.74
N ALA A 427 24.56 -50.60 2.62
CA ALA A 427 23.16 -50.81 2.27
C ALA A 427 22.85 -52.27 2.13
N SER A 428 21.67 -52.63 2.46
CA SER A 428 21.12 -53.93 2.16
C SER A 428 19.88 -53.77 1.32
N ARG A 429 19.75 -54.60 0.31
CA ARG A 429 18.58 -54.67 -0.54
C ARG A 429 17.90 -56.02 -0.41
N ILE A 430 16.72 -55.99 0.14
CA ILE A 430 15.86 -57.15 0.17
C ILE A 430 15.10 -57.21 -1.15
N ILE A 431 15.19 -58.28 -1.84
CA ILE A 431 14.50 -58.56 -3.10
C ILE A 431 13.39 -59.57 -2.80
N SER A 432 12.16 -59.14 -2.97
CA SER A 432 10.99 -60.02 -2.92
C SER A 432 10.49 -60.27 -4.34
N LEU A 433 10.58 -61.50 -4.78
CA LEU A 433 10.11 -61.92 -6.08
C LEU A 433 8.63 -62.31 -5.97
N ARG A 434 7.77 -61.69 -6.77
CA ARG A 434 6.29 -61.82 -6.70
C ARG A 434 5.69 -62.43 -7.94
N VAL A 435 4.44 -62.89 -7.81
CA VAL A 435 3.55 -63.27 -8.90
C VAL A 435 2.72 -62.06 -9.32
N THR A 436 2.19 -62.03 -10.49
CA THR A 436 1.49 -60.91 -11.12
C THR A 436 0.21 -60.50 -10.43
N ASP A 437 -0.02 -59.19 -10.45
CA ASP A 437 -1.23 -58.54 -9.96
C ASP A 437 -2.40 -58.66 -10.97
N VAL A 438 -3.63 -58.62 -10.44
CA VAL A 438 -4.88 -58.60 -11.21
C VAL A 438 -5.72 -57.40 -10.71
N ASN A 439 -6.21 -56.63 -11.65
CA ASN A 439 -7.04 -55.44 -11.32
C ASN A 439 -8.43 -55.86 -10.84
N ASP A 440 -8.64 -55.99 -9.51
CA ASP A 440 -9.91 -56.42 -8.91
C ASP A 440 -10.46 -55.46 -7.86
N ASN A 441 -9.76 -54.35 -7.55
CA ASN A 441 -10.19 -53.35 -6.62
C ASN A 441 -10.52 -52.02 -7.34
N SER A 442 -11.50 -51.33 -6.85
CA SER A 442 -11.86 -49.97 -7.35
C SER A 442 -11.27 -48.89 -6.46
N PRO A 443 -10.95 -47.70 -7.01
CA PRO A 443 -10.50 -46.56 -6.22
C PRO A 443 -11.46 -46.21 -5.08
N VAL A 444 -10.93 -45.87 -3.90
CA VAL A 444 -11.71 -45.47 -2.74
C VAL A 444 -11.35 -44.03 -2.36
N PHE A 445 -12.31 -43.11 -2.40
CA PHE A 445 -12.11 -41.73 -1.96
C PHE A 445 -11.91 -41.65 -0.44
N THR A 446 -11.05 -40.69 -0.01
CA THR A 446 -10.82 -40.43 1.42
C THR A 446 -12.07 -39.88 2.10
N GLU A 447 -12.93 -39.19 1.36
CA GLU A 447 -14.20 -38.66 1.81
C GLU A 447 -15.29 -38.96 0.76
N MET A 448 -16.47 -39.32 1.20
CA MET A 448 -17.62 -39.52 0.31
C MET A 448 -18.27 -38.20 -0.11
N GLU A 449 -18.09 -37.14 0.71
CA GLU A 449 -18.53 -35.78 0.44
C GLU A 449 -17.47 -34.76 0.87
N TYR A 450 -16.93 -34.01 -0.08
CA TYR A 450 -16.02 -32.88 0.14
C TYR A 450 -16.80 -31.56 0.20
N LYS A 451 -16.34 -30.62 1.05
CA LYS A 451 -16.92 -29.29 1.19
C LYS A 451 -15.84 -28.23 1.02
N ALA A 452 -16.13 -27.19 0.25
CA ALA A 452 -15.23 -26.09 -0.02
C ALA A 452 -15.97 -24.75 -0.09
N SER A 453 -15.24 -23.65 -0.03
CA SER A 453 -15.80 -22.32 -0.25
C SER A 453 -14.89 -21.52 -1.19
N VAL A 454 -15.49 -20.66 -1.99
CA VAL A 454 -14.79 -19.78 -2.93
C VAL A 454 -15.50 -18.44 -3.01
N PRO A 455 -14.80 -17.30 -2.97
CA PRO A 455 -15.41 -16.01 -3.25
C PRO A 455 -15.87 -15.93 -4.71
N GLU A 456 -16.99 -15.29 -4.98
CA GLU A 456 -17.45 -15.11 -6.37
C GLU A 456 -16.50 -14.25 -7.21
N ALA A 457 -15.78 -13.29 -6.57
CA ALA A 457 -14.74 -12.49 -7.21
C ALA A 457 -13.46 -13.28 -7.52
N ALA A 458 -13.41 -14.58 -7.21
CA ALA A 458 -12.24 -15.39 -7.47
C ALA A 458 -11.93 -15.44 -8.97
N ALA A 459 -10.65 -15.19 -9.28
CA ALA A 459 -10.17 -15.30 -10.65
C ALA A 459 -10.18 -16.77 -11.11
N PRO A 460 -10.32 -17.03 -12.42
CA PRO A 460 -10.07 -18.35 -12.98
C PRO A 460 -8.69 -18.87 -12.57
N GLY A 461 -8.60 -20.14 -12.16
CA GLY A 461 -7.41 -20.79 -11.62
C GLY A 461 -7.30 -20.74 -10.09
N THR A 462 -8.25 -20.15 -9.37
CA THR A 462 -8.25 -20.15 -7.90
C THR A 462 -8.48 -21.58 -7.38
N PRO A 463 -7.59 -22.09 -6.48
CA PRO A 463 -7.78 -23.39 -5.84
C PRO A 463 -9.04 -23.41 -4.97
N VAL A 464 -9.82 -24.50 -5.10
CA VAL A 464 -11.06 -24.70 -4.35
C VAL A 464 -10.89 -25.79 -3.29
N VAL A 465 -10.51 -26.98 -3.72
CA VAL A 465 -10.27 -28.13 -2.83
C VAL A 465 -9.43 -29.18 -3.55
N GLN A 466 -8.68 -29.96 -2.77
CA GLN A 466 -8.00 -31.16 -3.25
C GLN A 466 -8.82 -32.39 -2.86
N VAL A 467 -9.19 -33.20 -3.82
CA VAL A 467 -9.79 -34.52 -3.59
C VAL A 467 -8.70 -35.58 -3.67
N SER A 468 -8.88 -36.66 -2.95
CA SER A 468 -7.94 -37.78 -2.92
C SER A 468 -8.68 -39.12 -2.88
N ALA A 469 -8.22 -40.05 -3.65
CA ALA A 469 -8.63 -41.45 -3.59
C ALA A 469 -7.39 -42.37 -3.58
N THR A 470 -7.53 -43.54 -3.04
CA THR A 470 -6.49 -44.60 -3.00
C THR A 470 -7.01 -45.87 -3.64
N ASP A 471 -6.11 -46.62 -4.25
CA ASP A 471 -6.38 -47.93 -4.80
C ASP A 471 -5.41 -48.94 -4.19
N VAL A 472 -5.84 -50.17 -3.95
CA VAL A 472 -5.05 -51.23 -3.31
C VAL A 472 -4.38 -52.15 -4.29
N ASP A 473 -4.76 -52.07 -5.57
CA ASP A 473 -4.13 -52.82 -6.64
C ASP A 473 -2.72 -52.33 -6.94
N GLU A 474 -1.99 -52.95 -7.83
CA GLU A 474 -0.60 -52.64 -8.12
C GLU A 474 -0.40 -52.13 -9.56
N GLY A 475 0.56 -51.18 -9.68
CA GLY A 475 0.97 -50.65 -10.97
C GLY A 475 -0.12 -49.84 -11.68
N GLU A 476 -0.38 -50.14 -12.94
CA GLU A 476 -1.41 -49.43 -13.73
C GLU A 476 -2.81 -49.65 -13.16
N ASN A 477 -3.04 -50.76 -12.46
CA ASN A 477 -4.31 -51.06 -11.83
C ASN A 477 -4.66 -50.06 -10.71
N ALA A 478 -3.65 -49.38 -10.15
CA ALA A 478 -3.80 -48.37 -9.11
C ALA A 478 -3.57 -46.91 -9.59
N ASP A 479 -3.32 -46.68 -10.90
CA ASP A 479 -3.09 -45.30 -11.43
C ASP A 479 -4.42 -44.53 -11.55
N ILE A 480 -4.77 -43.83 -10.50
CA ILE A 480 -6.04 -43.09 -10.39
C ILE A 480 -6.01 -41.82 -11.22
N ARG A 481 -7.07 -41.61 -12.01
CA ARG A 481 -7.35 -40.38 -12.74
C ARG A 481 -8.67 -39.76 -12.32
N TYR A 482 -8.62 -38.45 -12.07
CA TYR A 482 -9.78 -37.72 -11.63
C TYR A 482 -10.45 -36.99 -12.79
N SER A 483 -11.77 -36.96 -12.76
CA SER A 483 -12.58 -36.14 -13.67
C SER A 483 -13.85 -35.64 -12.97
N LEU A 484 -14.41 -34.54 -13.45
CA LEU A 484 -15.74 -34.09 -13.04
C LEU A 484 -16.76 -34.66 -14.00
N LEU A 485 -17.83 -35.25 -13.47
CA LEU A 485 -18.95 -35.63 -14.31
C LEU A 485 -19.65 -34.38 -14.85
N PRO A 486 -19.98 -34.32 -16.15
CA PRO A 486 -20.53 -33.14 -16.78
C PRO A 486 -21.91 -32.82 -16.20
N THR A 487 -22.04 -31.64 -15.65
CA THR A 487 -23.28 -31.01 -15.16
C THR A 487 -23.27 -29.52 -15.55
N ALA A 488 -24.39 -28.83 -15.48
CA ALA A 488 -24.42 -27.39 -15.75
C ALA A 488 -23.49 -26.58 -14.82
N GLN A 489 -23.27 -27.07 -13.60
CA GLN A 489 -22.42 -26.42 -12.60
C GLN A 489 -20.92 -26.77 -12.78
N SER A 490 -20.58 -27.87 -13.46
CA SER A 490 -19.19 -28.25 -13.70
C SER A 490 -18.47 -27.30 -14.66
N GLU A 491 -19.19 -26.44 -15.39
CA GLU A 491 -18.57 -25.44 -16.27
C GLU A 491 -17.78 -24.35 -15.51
N TRP A 492 -18.10 -24.14 -14.25
CA TRP A 492 -17.41 -23.16 -13.40
C TRP A 492 -16.09 -23.67 -12.84
N PHE A 493 -15.89 -25.00 -12.85
CA PHE A 493 -14.76 -25.64 -12.19
C PHE A 493 -14.01 -26.56 -13.14
N THR A 494 -12.77 -26.83 -12.83
CA THR A 494 -11.94 -27.83 -13.48
C THR A 494 -11.19 -28.61 -12.42
N ILE A 495 -10.85 -29.85 -12.74
CA ILE A 495 -10.04 -30.71 -11.88
C ILE A 495 -8.77 -31.11 -12.63
N ASP A 496 -7.65 -31.08 -11.92
CA ASP A 496 -6.42 -31.68 -12.44
C ASP A 496 -6.54 -33.20 -12.39
N GLU A 497 -6.34 -33.80 -13.52
CA GLU A 497 -6.56 -35.26 -13.75
C GLU A 497 -5.73 -36.14 -12.79
N ARG A 498 -4.56 -35.67 -12.37
CA ARG A 498 -3.62 -36.47 -11.59
C ARG A 498 -3.59 -36.06 -10.11
N SER A 499 -3.58 -34.79 -9.85
CA SER A 499 -3.50 -34.30 -8.46
C SER A 499 -4.85 -34.28 -7.74
N GLY A 500 -5.95 -34.29 -8.49
CA GLY A 500 -7.28 -34.11 -7.90
C GLY A 500 -7.56 -32.69 -7.41
N LEU A 501 -6.74 -31.70 -7.79
CA LEU A 501 -6.96 -30.31 -7.40
C LEU A 501 -8.09 -29.72 -8.23
N VAL A 502 -9.17 -29.32 -7.55
CA VAL A 502 -10.28 -28.59 -8.14
C VAL A 502 -10.00 -27.10 -8.08
N THR A 503 -10.09 -26.43 -9.23
CA THR A 503 -9.91 -24.98 -9.36
C THR A 503 -11.07 -24.34 -10.11
N THR A 504 -11.24 -23.03 -9.96
CA THR A 504 -12.21 -22.26 -10.76
C THR A 504 -11.76 -22.22 -12.23
N ARG A 505 -12.64 -22.51 -13.16
CA ARG A 505 -12.44 -22.37 -14.61
C ARG A 505 -13.01 -21.06 -15.15
N ALA A 506 -14.11 -20.61 -14.57
CA ALA A 506 -14.80 -19.38 -14.91
C ALA A 506 -15.09 -18.60 -13.63
N ARG A 507 -15.57 -17.37 -13.76
CA ARG A 507 -16.14 -16.65 -12.63
C ARG A 507 -17.35 -17.41 -12.12
N VAL A 508 -17.38 -17.63 -10.83
CA VAL A 508 -18.54 -18.19 -10.13
C VAL A 508 -19.43 -17.03 -9.71
N ASP A 509 -20.71 -17.27 -9.59
CA ASP A 509 -21.72 -16.25 -9.37
C ASP A 509 -22.67 -16.76 -8.26
N CYS A 510 -22.62 -16.08 -7.12
CA CYS A 510 -23.40 -16.46 -5.95
C CYS A 510 -24.91 -16.32 -6.20
N GLU A 511 -25.31 -15.30 -6.95
CA GLU A 511 -26.71 -15.04 -7.30
C GLU A 511 -27.29 -16.13 -8.20
N THR A 512 -26.45 -16.72 -9.06
CA THR A 512 -26.88 -17.82 -9.94
C THR A 512 -26.96 -19.15 -9.19
N ASN A 513 -25.97 -19.47 -8.37
CA ASN A 513 -25.98 -20.70 -7.56
C ASN A 513 -25.04 -20.59 -6.34
N PRO A 514 -25.56 -20.39 -5.11
CA PRO A 514 -24.76 -20.23 -3.91
C PRO A 514 -24.06 -21.51 -3.43
N ALA A 515 -24.51 -22.69 -3.90
CA ALA A 515 -23.97 -23.98 -3.44
C ALA A 515 -23.96 -25.04 -4.55
N PRO A 516 -23.14 -24.87 -5.62
CA PRO A 516 -23.04 -25.88 -6.67
C PRO A 516 -22.57 -27.22 -6.14
N ARG A 517 -23.20 -28.29 -6.62
CA ARG A 517 -22.84 -29.67 -6.31
C ARG A 517 -22.21 -30.32 -7.53
N LEU A 518 -21.03 -30.92 -7.35
CA LEU A 518 -20.26 -31.59 -8.37
C LEU A 518 -20.09 -33.07 -7.99
N THR A 519 -20.00 -33.93 -8.99
CA THR A 519 -19.63 -35.33 -8.78
C THR A 519 -18.22 -35.55 -9.37
N VAL A 520 -17.30 -36.00 -8.52
CA VAL A 520 -15.94 -36.36 -8.90
C VAL A 520 -15.92 -37.86 -9.18
N LEU A 521 -15.34 -38.25 -10.31
CA LEU A 521 -15.06 -39.63 -10.70
C LEU A 521 -13.56 -39.89 -10.55
N ALA A 522 -13.20 -40.95 -9.83
CA ALA A 522 -11.87 -41.56 -9.81
C ALA A 522 -11.92 -42.87 -10.58
N ARG A 523 -10.95 -43.12 -11.46
CA ARG A 523 -10.84 -44.30 -12.30
C ARG A 523 -9.39 -44.79 -12.33
N ASP A 524 -9.17 -46.09 -12.14
CA ASP A 524 -7.86 -46.73 -12.31
C ASP A 524 -7.46 -46.90 -13.78
N GLY A 525 -6.24 -47.35 -14.03
CA GLY A 525 -5.68 -47.60 -15.33
C GLY A 525 -5.67 -49.08 -15.75
N GLY A 526 -6.31 -49.96 -14.98
CA GLY A 526 -6.36 -51.39 -15.26
C GLY A 526 -7.18 -51.79 -16.49
N ALA A 527 -7.10 -53.04 -16.88
CA ALA A 527 -7.85 -53.60 -18.01
C ALA A 527 -8.60 -54.87 -17.60
N PRO A 528 -9.91 -54.80 -17.28
CA PRO A 528 -10.82 -53.61 -17.38
C PRO A 528 -10.60 -52.59 -16.27
N ALA A 529 -10.78 -51.31 -16.57
CA ALA A 529 -10.68 -50.28 -15.57
C ALA A 529 -11.91 -50.18 -14.67
N LEU A 530 -11.71 -50.04 -13.36
CA LEU A 530 -12.73 -49.85 -12.33
C LEU A 530 -12.85 -48.37 -11.94
N SER A 531 -13.90 -47.98 -11.26
CA SER A 531 -14.10 -46.60 -10.88
C SER A 531 -15.02 -46.40 -9.68
N ALA A 532 -14.86 -45.26 -8.98
CA ALA A 532 -15.72 -44.79 -7.89
C ALA A 532 -16.06 -43.31 -8.03
N THR A 533 -17.08 -42.84 -7.30
CA THR A 533 -17.50 -41.44 -7.32
C THR A 533 -17.61 -40.88 -5.92
N ALA A 534 -17.32 -39.55 -5.79
CA ALA A 534 -17.56 -38.77 -4.59
C ALA A 534 -18.31 -37.45 -4.92
N SER A 535 -18.98 -36.88 -3.93
CA SER A 535 -19.71 -35.61 -4.05
C SER A 535 -18.83 -34.43 -3.58
N LEU A 536 -18.83 -33.32 -4.29
CA LEU A 536 -18.22 -32.07 -3.88
C LEU A 536 -19.26 -30.94 -3.84
N VAL A 537 -19.39 -30.30 -2.69
CA VAL A 537 -20.27 -29.16 -2.48
C VAL A 537 -19.40 -27.92 -2.30
N VAL A 538 -19.57 -26.94 -3.17
CA VAL A 538 -18.85 -25.67 -3.10
C VAL A 538 -19.79 -24.58 -2.61
N THR A 539 -19.44 -23.87 -1.54
CA THR A 539 -20.17 -22.68 -1.09
C THR A 539 -19.54 -21.47 -1.75
N VAL A 540 -20.32 -20.74 -2.52
CA VAL A 540 -19.90 -19.47 -3.11
C VAL A 540 -20.07 -18.38 -2.06
N LEU A 541 -18.99 -17.67 -1.74
CA LEU A 541 -19.02 -16.56 -0.81
C LEU A 541 -19.32 -15.26 -1.57
N ASP A 542 -20.39 -14.65 -1.18
CA ASP A 542 -20.87 -13.38 -1.73
C ASP A 542 -19.83 -12.26 -1.53
N VAL A 543 -19.66 -11.44 -2.53
CA VAL A 543 -18.81 -10.26 -2.55
C VAL A 543 -19.65 -9.11 -3.08
N ASN A 544 -19.61 -8.00 -2.41
CA ASN A 544 -20.34 -6.82 -2.83
C ASN A 544 -19.76 -6.26 -4.15
N ASP A 545 -20.18 -6.82 -5.27
CA ASP A 545 -19.73 -6.45 -6.63
C ASP A 545 -20.77 -5.61 -7.42
N ASN A 546 -21.91 -5.33 -6.78
CA ASN A 546 -22.94 -4.49 -7.36
C ASN A 546 -22.75 -3.03 -6.93
N GLU A 547 -22.25 -2.24 -7.82
CA GLU A 547 -22.04 -0.83 -7.56
C GLU A 547 -23.38 -0.07 -7.42
N PRO A 548 -23.46 0.83 -6.43
CA PRO A 548 -24.58 1.76 -6.39
C PRO A 548 -24.59 2.62 -7.66
N ILE A 549 -25.71 2.60 -8.34
CA ILE A 549 -25.87 3.42 -9.55
C ILE A 549 -26.65 4.68 -9.15
N PHE A 550 -26.06 5.82 -9.42
CA PHE A 550 -26.78 7.07 -9.31
C PHE A 550 -27.91 7.11 -10.33
N ASP A 551 -29.07 7.55 -9.93
CA ASP A 551 -30.23 7.74 -10.80
C ASP A 551 -29.99 8.80 -11.88
N GLN A 552 -29.00 9.67 -11.66
CA GLN A 552 -28.59 10.70 -12.62
C GLN A 552 -27.06 10.82 -12.66
N SER A 553 -26.54 11.05 -13.85
CA SER A 553 -25.08 11.29 -14.08
C SER A 553 -24.64 12.68 -13.63
N PHE A 554 -25.56 13.57 -13.37
CA PHE A 554 -25.30 14.96 -13.02
C PHE A 554 -26.43 15.53 -12.17
N TYR A 555 -26.10 16.05 -11.01
CA TYR A 555 -27.02 16.74 -10.14
C TYR A 555 -26.72 18.23 -10.18
N ASN A 556 -27.72 19.05 -10.43
CA ASN A 556 -27.59 20.52 -10.41
C ASN A 556 -28.52 21.07 -9.33
N VAL A 557 -27.94 21.76 -8.38
CA VAL A 557 -28.68 22.38 -7.29
C VAL A 557 -28.25 23.85 -7.15
N THR A 558 -29.22 24.69 -6.93
CA THR A 558 -28.98 26.10 -6.69
C THR A 558 -29.15 26.36 -5.19
N VAL A 559 -28.11 26.90 -4.58
CA VAL A 559 -28.10 27.21 -3.14
C VAL A 559 -28.07 28.73 -2.97
N PRO A 560 -28.92 29.31 -2.11
CA PRO A 560 -28.81 30.74 -1.76
C PRO A 560 -27.47 31.07 -1.12
N GLU A 561 -26.92 32.25 -1.37
CA GLU A 561 -25.61 32.66 -0.85
C GLU A 561 -25.54 32.75 0.68
N ASN A 562 -26.68 32.84 1.34
CA ASN A 562 -26.83 32.96 2.79
C ASN A 562 -27.33 31.66 3.46
N GLU A 563 -27.23 30.53 2.78
CA GLU A 563 -27.61 29.24 3.34
C GLU A 563 -26.74 28.88 4.56
N ALA A 564 -27.35 28.34 5.60
CA ALA A 564 -26.64 28.01 6.83
C ALA A 564 -25.63 26.88 6.62
N VAL A 565 -24.48 26.98 7.31
CA VAL A 565 -23.48 25.91 7.31
C VAL A 565 -24.09 24.63 7.90
N GLY A 566 -24.04 23.54 7.12
CA GLY A 566 -24.61 22.26 7.52
C GLY A 566 -26.01 21.97 6.95
N SER A 567 -26.60 22.88 6.16
CA SER A 567 -27.84 22.62 5.44
C SER A 567 -27.66 21.49 4.44
N CYS A 568 -28.66 20.62 4.36
CA CYS A 568 -28.69 19.57 3.36
C CYS A 568 -28.98 20.18 1.98
N ILE A 569 -28.00 20.12 1.09
CA ILE A 569 -28.09 20.72 -0.25
C ILE A 569 -28.71 19.77 -1.25
N LEU A 570 -28.43 18.47 -1.10
CA LEU A 570 -28.93 17.39 -1.97
C LEU A 570 -29.04 16.11 -1.14
N LYS A 571 -30.03 15.29 -1.43
CA LYS A 571 -30.23 13.98 -0.78
C LYS A 571 -30.31 12.89 -1.83
#